data_e98b5198e32fc3f532549e7d53d99357
#
_entry.id   e98b5198e32fc3f532549e7d53d99357
#
_cell.length_a   1.000
_cell.length_b   1.000
_cell.length_c   1.000
_cell.angle_alpha   90.00
_cell.angle_beta   90.00
_cell.angle_gamma   90.00
#
_symmetry.space_group_name_H-M   'P 1'
#
loop_
_entity.id
_entity.type
_entity.pdbx_description
1 polymer ?
#
loop_
_entity_poly.entity_id
_entity_poly.type
_entity_poly.pdbx_seq_one_letter_code
_entity_poly.pdbx_strand_id
1 'polypeptide(L)'
;NPGYQNILKTLKPSTRQRFVALEFGFPKPEHEIPVVARESGLPEAQVQPLVRLANKLRAMKGQDLEEGVSTRLVVYCASLIHGGMPVDRAIRAAMIEPLTDDPDVKAGLRDLVTAVFG
;
A
#
# COMPACT_ATOMS: atom_id res chain seq x y z
N ASN A 1 9.90 8.25 -1.91
CA ASN A 1 9.86 8.48 -0.46
C ASN A 1 11.21 8.11 0.18
N PRO A 2 11.93 9.11 0.73
CA PRO A 2 13.27 8.87 1.26
C PRO A 2 13.32 7.81 2.37
N GLY A 3 12.32 7.76 3.24
CA GLY A 3 12.29 6.77 4.32
C GLY A 3 12.16 5.36 3.79
N TYR A 4 11.30 5.16 2.80
CA TYR A 4 11.12 3.87 2.16
C TYR A 4 12.39 3.42 1.46
N GLN A 5 13.03 4.32 0.73
CA GLN A 5 14.28 4.00 0.03
C GLN A 5 15.40 3.67 0.99
N ASN A 6 15.46 4.37 2.13
CA ASN A 6 16.48 4.09 3.14
C ASN A 6 16.29 2.70 3.75
N ILE A 7 15.05 2.29 3.98
CA ILE A 7 14.76 0.95 4.47
C ILE A 7 15.28 -0.09 3.49
N LEU A 8 15.01 0.10 2.18
CA LEU A 8 15.48 -0.83 1.16
C LEU A 8 17.01 -0.90 1.11
N LYS A 9 17.69 0.25 1.27
CA LYS A 9 19.15 0.30 1.23
C LYS A 9 19.80 -0.42 2.40
N THR A 10 19.13 -0.46 3.55
CA THR A 10 19.69 -1.10 4.75
C THR A 10 19.41 -2.60 4.82
N LEU A 11 18.55 -3.13 3.95
CA LEU A 11 18.23 -4.55 3.93
C LEU A 11 19.39 -5.35 3.34
N LYS A 12 19.52 -6.60 3.81
CA LYS A 12 20.51 -7.54 3.23
C LYS A 12 20.17 -7.79 1.75
N PRO A 13 21.19 -8.09 0.92
CA PRO A 13 20.94 -8.32 -0.52
C PRO A 13 19.85 -9.35 -0.80
N SER A 14 19.81 -10.46 -0.05
CA SER A 14 18.79 -11.48 -0.25
C SER A 14 17.38 -10.96 0.04
N THR A 15 17.24 -10.13 1.07
CA THR A 15 15.97 -9.52 1.41
C THR A 15 15.56 -8.50 0.37
N ARG A 16 16.53 -7.72 -0.14
CA ARG A 16 16.27 -6.75 -1.21
C ARG A 16 15.77 -7.44 -2.47
N GLN A 17 16.35 -8.60 -2.81
CA GLN A 17 15.92 -9.38 -3.96
C GLN A 17 14.47 -9.84 -3.81
N ARG A 18 14.06 -10.23 -2.60
CA ARG A 18 12.68 -10.59 -2.35
C ARG A 18 11.73 -9.43 -2.61
N PHE A 19 12.11 -8.22 -2.19
CA PHE A 19 11.29 -7.03 -2.44
C PHE A 19 11.17 -6.76 -3.94
N VAL A 20 12.27 -6.88 -4.67
CA VAL A 20 12.26 -6.69 -6.12
C VAL A 20 11.36 -7.72 -6.79
N ALA A 21 11.45 -8.98 -6.37
CA ALA A 21 10.62 -10.04 -6.92
C ALA A 21 9.14 -9.78 -6.68
N LEU A 22 8.78 -9.25 -5.50
CA LEU A 22 7.39 -8.91 -5.19
C LEU A 22 6.89 -7.76 -6.06
N GLU A 23 7.77 -6.84 -6.46
CA GLU A 23 7.39 -5.74 -7.35
C GLU A 23 7.07 -6.23 -8.76
N PHE A 24 7.70 -7.31 -9.21
CA PHE A 24 7.41 -7.87 -10.53
C PHE A 24 6.12 -8.67 -10.57
N GLY A 25 5.71 -9.20 -9.42
CA GLY A 25 4.49 -9.97 -9.37
C GLY A 25 3.84 -9.82 -8.00
N PHE A 26 2.92 -8.87 -7.88
CA PHE A 26 2.19 -8.72 -6.64
C PHE A 26 1.32 -9.95 -6.38
N PRO A 27 1.12 -10.33 -5.11
CA PRO A 27 0.29 -11.48 -4.79
C PRO A 27 -1.14 -11.27 -5.29
N LYS A 28 -1.81 -12.35 -5.62
CA LYS A 28 -3.23 -12.30 -5.94
C LYS A 28 -4.02 -11.88 -4.71
N PRO A 29 -5.17 -11.19 -4.86
CA PRO A 29 -5.97 -10.77 -3.72
C PRO A 29 -6.32 -11.91 -2.77
N GLU A 30 -6.62 -13.10 -3.30
CA GLU A 30 -6.96 -14.27 -2.50
C GLU A 30 -5.82 -14.73 -1.59
N HIS A 31 -4.59 -14.36 -1.91
CA HIS A 31 -3.42 -14.66 -1.09
C HIS A 31 -3.02 -13.49 -0.21
N GLU A 32 -3.15 -12.26 -0.72
CA GLU A 32 -2.74 -11.07 0.00
C GLU A 32 -3.69 -10.74 1.15
N ILE A 33 -4.99 -10.89 0.94
CA ILE A 33 -6.00 -10.55 1.95
C ILE A 33 -5.78 -11.32 3.27
N PRO A 34 -5.62 -12.66 3.24
CA PRO A 34 -5.37 -13.38 4.50
C PRO A 34 -4.08 -12.97 5.19
N VAL A 35 -3.02 -12.69 4.43
CA VAL A 35 -1.74 -12.26 4.99
C VAL A 35 -1.91 -10.92 5.69
N VAL A 36 -2.53 -9.95 5.03
CA VAL A 36 -2.74 -8.61 5.62
C VAL A 36 -3.62 -8.71 6.86
N ALA A 37 -4.68 -9.51 6.80
CA ALA A 37 -5.58 -9.68 7.95
C ALA A 37 -4.82 -10.26 9.15
N ARG A 38 -4.01 -11.28 8.92
CA ARG A 38 -3.25 -11.93 9.99
C ARG A 38 -2.20 -10.99 10.59
N GLU A 39 -1.46 -10.28 9.73
CA GLU A 39 -0.38 -9.42 10.19
C GLU A 39 -0.88 -8.15 10.88
N SER A 40 -2.02 -7.63 10.47
CA SER A 40 -2.56 -6.38 11.01
C SER A 40 -3.55 -6.57 12.15
N GLY A 41 -4.21 -7.73 12.19
CA GLY A 41 -5.32 -7.98 13.11
C GLY A 41 -6.67 -7.49 12.60
N LEU A 42 -6.70 -6.88 11.42
CA LEU A 42 -7.96 -6.38 10.86
C LEU A 42 -8.73 -7.52 10.21
N PRO A 43 -10.06 -7.58 10.35
CA PRO A 43 -10.86 -8.63 9.69
C PRO A 43 -10.73 -8.58 8.16
N GLU A 44 -10.79 -9.74 7.52
CA GLU A 44 -10.64 -9.84 6.08
C GLU A 44 -11.65 -8.98 5.32
N ALA A 45 -12.88 -8.87 5.83
CA ALA A 45 -13.90 -8.04 5.20
C ALA A 45 -13.48 -6.57 5.11
N GLN A 46 -12.70 -6.09 6.06
CA GLN A 46 -12.17 -4.74 6.06
C GLN A 46 -10.86 -4.62 5.27
N VAL A 47 -10.14 -5.72 5.11
CA VAL A 47 -8.91 -5.76 4.32
C VAL A 47 -9.20 -5.75 2.82
N GLN A 48 -10.28 -6.38 2.39
CA GLN A 48 -10.62 -6.51 0.97
C GLN A 48 -10.59 -5.17 0.22
N PRO A 49 -11.26 -4.11 0.71
CA PRO A 49 -11.21 -2.83 -0.02
C PRO A 49 -9.82 -2.21 -0.05
N LEU A 50 -9.00 -2.46 0.98
CA LEU A 50 -7.62 -1.96 0.99
C LEU A 50 -6.77 -2.64 -0.08
N VAL A 51 -6.92 -3.94 -0.24
CA VAL A 51 -6.21 -4.69 -1.29
C VAL A 51 -6.71 -4.26 -2.68
N ARG A 52 -8.02 -4.03 -2.82
CA ARG A 52 -8.58 -3.54 -4.07
C ARG A 52 -7.99 -2.18 -4.44
N LEU A 53 -7.90 -1.27 -3.48
CA LEU A 53 -7.27 0.04 -3.69
C LEU A 53 -5.80 -0.12 -4.05
N ALA A 54 -5.08 -0.97 -3.33
CA ALA A 54 -3.66 -1.21 -3.60
C ALA A 54 -3.45 -1.67 -5.04
N ASN A 55 -4.31 -2.57 -5.54
CA ASN A 55 -4.19 -3.06 -6.91
C ASN A 55 -4.47 -1.98 -7.94
N LYS A 56 -5.41 -1.06 -7.66
CA LYS A 56 -5.64 0.08 -8.54
C LYS A 56 -4.42 1.01 -8.58
N LEU A 57 -3.80 1.25 -7.43
CA LEU A 57 -2.59 2.07 -7.36
C LEU A 57 -1.41 1.40 -8.05
N ARG A 58 -1.30 0.08 -7.93
CA ARG A 58 -0.25 -0.70 -8.60
C ARG A 58 -0.38 -0.60 -10.12
N ALA A 59 -1.60 -0.56 -10.62
CA ALA A 59 -1.84 -0.42 -12.06
C ALA A 59 -1.41 0.95 -12.59
N MET A 60 -1.27 1.95 -11.73
CA MET A 60 -0.82 3.29 -12.10
C MET A 60 0.71 3.44 -12.10
N LYS A 61 1.43 2.43 -11.63
CA LYS A 61 2.89 2.48 -11.57
C LYS A 61 3.47 2.67 -12.97
N GLY A 62 4.45 3.58 -13.08
CA GLY A 62 5.07 3.89 -14.38
C GLY A 62 4.35 4.95 -15.16
N GLN A 63 3.15 5.37 -14.73
CA GLN A 63 2.42 6.48 -15.36
C GLN A 63 2.53 7.71 -14.47
N ASP A 64 1.81 7.72 -13.35
CA ASP A 64 1.79 8.85 -12.42
C ASP A 64 2.59 8.59 -11.16
N LEU A 65 2.93 7.32 -10.90
CA LEU A 65 3.62 6.90 -9.68
C LEU A 65 4.93 6.21 -10.03
N GLU A 66 5.99 6.55 -9.33
CA GLU A 66 7.29 5.90 -9.49
C GLU A 66 7.32 4.53 -8.84
N GLU A 67 6.60 4.36 -7.75
CA GLU A 67 6.58 3.13 -6.99
C GLU A 67 5.16 2.61 -6.78
N GLY A 68 5.03 1.29 -6.70
CA GLY A 68 3.77 0.66 -6.40
C GLY A 68 3.58 0.45 -4.90
N VAL A 69 2.35 0.12 -4.51
CA VAL A 69 2.01 -0.17 -3.12
C VAL A 69 2.41 -1.60 -2.78
N SER A 70 3.41 -1.76 -1.92
CA SER A 70 3.82 -3.09 -1.47
C SER A 70 2.80 -3.65 -0.49
N THR A 71 2.84 -4.98 -0.31
CA THR A 71 2.03 -5.64 0.71
C THR A 71 2.33 -5.06 2.09
N ARG A 72 3.58 -4.69 2.35
CA ARG A 72 3.97 -4.07 3.62
C ARG A 72 3.22 -2.77 3.88
N LEU A 73 3.01 -1.93 2.85
CA LEU A 73 2.24 -0.70 3.01
C LEU A 73 0.77 -0.99 3.30
N VAL A 74 0.23 -2.03 2.66
CA VAL A 74 -1.15 -2.46 2.93
C VAL A 74 -1.28 -2.93 4.39
N VAL A 75 -0.33 -3.72 4.87
CA VAL A 75 -0.31 -4.17 6.27
C VAL A 75 -0.22 -2.98 7.21
N TYR A 76 0.64 -2.01 6.90
CA TYR A 76 0.78 -0.82 7.73
C TYR A 76 -0.55 -0.05 7.79
N CYS A 77 -1.19 0.15 6.64
CA CYS A 77 -2.50 0.81 6.58
C CYS A 77 -3.54 0.08 7.43
N ALA A 78 -3.63 -1.24 7.26
CA ALA A 78 -4.58 -2.04 8.02
C ALA A 78 -4.29 -2.00 9.53
N SER A 79 -3.01 -1.98 9.90
CA SER A 79 -2.61 -1.88 11.31
C SER A 79 -3.04 -0.56 11.93
N LEU A 80 -2.92 0.54 11.18
CA LEU A 80 -3.37 1.85 11.64
C LEU A 80 -4.88 1.86 11.89
N ILE A 81 -5.64 1.26 10.97
CA ILE A 81 -7.10 1.17 11.10
C ILE A 81 -7.46 0.31 12.31
N HIS A 82 -6.79 -0.82 12.48
CA HIS A 82 -7.02 -1.70 13.63
C HIS A 82 -6.74 -0.97 14.94
N GLY A 83 -5.77 -0.07 14.94
CA GLY A 83 -5.43 0.74 16.11
C GLY A 83 -6.37 1.90 16.36
N GLY A 84 -7.39 2.11 15.52
CA GLY A 84 -8.41 3.13 15.72
C GLY A 84 -8.33 4.34 14.79
N MET A 85 -7.37 4.38 13.88
CA MET A 85 -7.27 5.49 12.94
C MET A 85 -8.41 5.43 11.92
N PRO A 86 -9.04 6.57 11.56
CA PRO A 86 -10.03 6.59 10.48
C PRO A 86 -9.44 6.08 9.17
N VAL A 87 -10.25 5.35 8.40
CA VAL A 87 -9.81 4.67 7.17
C VAL A 87 -9.15 5.65 6.20
N ASP A 88 -9.79 6.78 5.93
CA ASP A 88 -9.25 7.76 4.98
C ASP A 88 -7.89 8.30 5.41
N ARG A 89 -7.71 8.54 6.70
CA ARG A 89 -6.44 9.02 7.23
C ARG A 89 -5.36 7.95 7.14
N ALA A 90 -5.71 6.70 7.46
CA ALA A 90 -4.77 5.59 7.38
C ALA A 90 -4.30 5.38 5.94
N ILE A 91 -5.22 5.47 4.98
CA ILE A 91 -4.88 5.32 3.57
C ILE A 91 -3.94 6.44 3.12
N ARG A 92 -4.21 7.68 3.50
CA ARG A 92 -3.33 8.78 3.13
C ARG A 92 -1.93 8.61 3.72
N ALA A 93 -1.85 8.24 4.99
CA ALA A 93 -0.56 8.10 5.68
C ALA A 93 0.26 6.93 5.14
N ALA A 94 -0.37 5.79 4.84
CA ALA A 94 0.33 4.57 4.51
C ALA A 94 0.40 4.28 3.01
N MET A 95 -0.58 4.73 2.24
CA MET A 95 -0.70 4.34 0.84
C MET A 95 -0.58 5.49 -0.15
N ILE A 96 -0.73 6.74 0.27
CA ILE A 96 -0.62 7.89 -0.63
C ILE A 96 0.67 8.66 -0.39
N GLU A 97 0.93 9.07 0.85
CA GLU A 97 2.12 9.85 1.16
C GLU A 97 3.43 9.18 0.77
N PRO A 98 3.59 7.84 0.94
CA PRO A 98 4.83 7.20 0.52
C PRO A 98 5.04 7.12 -0.99
N LEU A 99 3.98 7.30 -1.80
CA LEU A 99 4.05 7.06 -3.24
C LEU A 99 4.50 8.28 -4.03
N THR A 100 4.23 9.49 -3.56
CA THR A 100 4.52 10.69 -4.32
C THR A 100 4.59 11.91 -3.42
N ASP A 101 5.35 12.92 -3.85
CA ASP A 101 5.39 14.24 -3.21
C ASP A 101 4.61 15.28 -4.02
N ASP A 102 4.12 14.91 -5.21
CA ASP A 102 3.41 15.83 -6.10
C ASP A 102 1.98 16.06 -5.58
N PRO A 103 1.63 17.35 -5.25
CA PRO A 103 0.29 17.63 -4.72
C PRO A 103 -0.84 17.33 -5.71
N ASP A 104 -0.59 17.47 -7.00
CA ASP A 104 -1.62 17.18 -8.01
C ASP A 104 -1.89 15.68 -8.10
N VAL A 105 -0.84 14.88 -8.04
CA VAL A 105 -0.97 13.42 -8.01
C VAL A 105 -1.68 12.99 -6.73
N LYS A 106 -1.33 13.57 -5.58
CA LYS A 106 -2.00 13.27 -4.32
C LYS A 106 -3.49 13.57 -4.37
N ALA A 107 -3.87 14.69 -5.00
CA ALA A 107 -5.28 15.05 -5.15
C ALA A 107 -6.03 14.01 -5.98
N GLY A 108 -5.43 13.55 -7.08
CA GLY A 108 -6.00 12.51 -7.91
C GLY A 108 -6.15 11.19 -7.17
N LEU A 109 -5.16 10.83 -6.35
CA LEU A 109 -5.21 9.62 -5.55
C LEU A 109 -6.32 9.70 -4.49
N ARG A 110 -6.52 10.87 -3.88
CA ARG A 110 -7.62 11.06 -2.93
C ARG A 110 -8.98 10.89 -3.60
N ASP A 111 -9.11 11.37 -4.83
CA ASP A 111 -10.35 11.16 -5.60
C ASP A 111 -10.58 9.68 -5.85
N LEU A 112 -9.52 8.94 -6.17
CA LEU A 112 -9.60 7.49 -6.35
C LEU A 112 -10.05 6.79 -5.07
N VAL A 113 -9.50 7.20 -3.92
CA VAL A 113 -9.90 6.66 -2.63
C VAL A 113 -11.39 6.90 -2.37
N THR A 114 -11.86 8.11 -2.65
CA THR A 114 -13.27 8.44 -2.50
C THR A 114 -14.14 7.55 -3.39
N ALA A 115 -13.70 7.29 -4.63
CA ALA A 115 -14.44 6.43 -5.55
C ALA A 115 -14.51 4.98 -5.06
N VAL A 116 -13.48 4.49 -4.39
CA VAL A 116 -13.44 3.10 -3.89
C VAL A 116 -14.21 2.95 -2.57
N PHE A 117 -14.09 3.92 -1.67
CA PHE A 117 -14.68 3.82 -0.32
C PHE A 117 -15.95 4.64 -0.15
N GLY A 118 -16.30 5.40 -1.14
CA GLY A 118 -17.53 6.15 -1.16
C GLY A 118 -17.58 7.33 -0.30
#